data_3e8d56972cb9cfee4878eb6f281a6675
#
_entry.id   3e8d56972cb9cfee4878eb6f281a6675
#
_cell.length_a   1.000
_cell.length_b   1.000
_cell.length_c   1.000
_cell.angle_alpha   90.00
_cell.angle_beta   90.00
_cell.angle_gamma   90.00
#
_symmetry.space_group_name_H-M   'P 1'
#
loop_
_entity.id
_entity.type
_entity.pdbx_description
1 polymer ?
#
loop_
_entity_poly.entity_id
_entity_poly.type
_entity_poly.pdbx_seq_one_letter_code
_entity_poly.pdbx_strand_id
1 'polypeptide(L)'
;MTKQFHCVTVGNPNAGKSTLFNALTGANQQVGNWSGVTVEKKTGHFTLNGADVYLTDLPGIYDLLPAGNSCDCSLDEQIAQQYLAEQRVDGIINLVDATNIERHLYLTAQLRELSIPMVVVLNKIDAAIKRGIRVDLKKMSQELGCPVIGVCSRDPADVAKVQAQVLDLLQGRVSEAPLLLDYDEQIEAGVQLLCSKDPNLSRGRALAMLGNGSGCGSCKNAELQDEVNTCTQQIAQQGHDIEVMVATTRFNFVERVFQGSVKADGFLTLSDKLDKLVLHPVLGIPVFLFVMYLMFMFSINIGSAFIDFFDVFAGALLVDHFGALLNNIGAPAWLVTILAGGVGQGIQTVSTFIPVIAALFLGLSVLESSGYMARAAFVVDGLMRRIGLPGKAFVPMIVGFGCSVPAIMATRTLGSERERIVTGMMAPFMSCGARLPVYALFAAAFSLTLAKI
;
A
#
# COMPACT_ATOMS: atom_id res chain seq x y z
N MET A 1 -23.30 -34.46 -14.84
CA MET A 1 -22.28 -33.99 -13.86
C MET A 1 -21.98 -32.54 -14.21
N THR A 2 -22.25 -31.61 -13.29
CA THR A 2 -21.85 -30.23 -13.41
C THR A 2 -20.33 -30.13 -13.46
N LYS A 3 -19.76 -29.45 -14.45
CA LYS A 3 -18.31 -29.19 -14.50
C LYS A 3 -17.97 -28.19 -13.42
N GLN A 4 -16.99 -28.51 -12.60
CA GLN A 4 -16.46 -27.63 -11.53
C GLN A 4 -15.12 -27.07 -11.97
N PHE A 5 -14.97 -25.74 -11.80
CA PHE A 5 -13.73 -25.04 -12.11
C PHE A 5 -13.28 -24.20 -10.91
N HIS A 6 -11.99 -24.14 -10.70
CA HIS A 6 -11.37 -23.34 -9.63
C HIS A 6 -10.65 -22.14 -10.22
N CYS A 7 -11.14 -20.94 -9.91
CA CYS A 7 -10.57 -19.68 -10.36
C CYS A 7 -10.09 -18.83 -9.20
N VAL A 8 -9.17 -17.92 -9.50
CA VAL A 8 -8.67 -16.94 -8.54
C VAL A 8 -8.86 -15.52 -9.06
N THR A 9 -9.18 -14.59 -8.15
CA THR A 9 -9.12 -13.16 -8.44
C THR A 9 -7.79 -12.61 -7.96
N VAL A 10 -7.05 -11.95 -8.86
CA VAL A 10 -5.74 -11.35 -8.60
C VAL A 10 -5.75 -9.90 -9.08
N GLY A 11 -5.01 -9.04 -8.44
CA GLY A 11 -4.83 -7.65 -8.88
C GLY A 11 -4.23 -6.78 -7.80
N ASN A 12 -3.81 -5.60 -8.20
CA ASN A 12 -3.18 -4.64 -7.29
C ASN A 12 -4.18 -4.17 -6.20
N PRO A 13 -3.68 -3.71 -5.06
CA PRO A 13 -4.51 -3.05 -4.06
C PRO A 13 -5.32 -1.90 -4.68
N ASN A 14 -6.56 -1.74 -4.26
CA ASN A 14 -7.50 -0.71 -4.75
C ASN A 14 -7.96 -0.83 -6.23
N ALA A 15 -7.63 -1.90 -6.93
CA ALA A 15 -8.17 -2.18 -8.28
C ALA A 15 -9.68 -2.45 -8.29
N GLY A 16 -10.29 -2.65 -7.12
CA GLY A 16 -11.70 -2.97 -6.96
C GLY A 16 -11.99 -4.47 -6.90
N LYS A 17 -10.98 -5.27 -6.53
CA LYS A 17 -11.01 -6.73 -6.48
C LYS A 17 -12.15 -7.26 -5.62
N SER A 18 -12.25 -6.84 -4.36
CA SER A 18 -13.34 -7.26 -3.46
C SER A 18 -14.72 -6.82 -3.94
N THR A 19 -14.83 -5.68 -4.63
CA THR A 19 -16.09 -5.23 -5.22
C THR A 19 -16.56 -6.16 -6.33
N LEU A 20 -15.67 -6.52 -7.25
CA LEU A 20 -15.98 -7.45 -8.34
C LEU A 20 -16.24 -8.86 -7.79
N PHE A 21 -15.43 -9.33 -6.85
CA PHE A 21 -15.61 -10.63 -6.20
C PHE A 21 -17.00 -10.75 -5.56
N ASN A 22 -17.40 -9.73 -4.79
CA ASN A 22 -18.73 -9.68 -4.18
C ASN A 22 -19.86 -9.64 -5.21
N ALA A 23 -19.66 -8.93 -6.31
CA ALA A 23 -20.63 -8.84 -7.39
C ALA A 23 -20.76 -10.17 -8.17
N LEU A 24 -19.67 -10.91 -8.36
CA LEU A 24 -19.67 -12.21 -9.04
C LEU A 24 -20.30 -13.33 -8.19
N THR A 25 -20.01 -13.34 -6.88
CA THR A 25 -20.40 -14.43 -5.98
C THR A 25 -21.72 -14.15 -5.21
N GLY A 26 -22.14 -12.90 -5.15
CA GLY A 26 -23.37 -12.50 -4.44
C GLY A 26 -23.35 -12.90 -2.96
N ALA A 27 -24.42 -13.58 -2.50
CA ALA A 27 -24.53 -14.06 -1.12
C ALA A 27 -23.74 -15.37 -0.84
N ASN A 28 -23.18 -16.00 -1.86
CA ASN A 28 -22.50 -17.28 -1.76
C ASN A 28 -20.99 -17.11 -1.43
N GLN A 29 -20.71 -16.53 -0.28
CA GLN A 29 -19.36 -16.26 0.17
C GLN A 29 -19.06 -16.92 1.51
N GLN A 30 -17.82 -17.37 1.67
CA GLN A 30 -17.27 -17.82 2.93
C GLN A 30 -16.02 -17.00 3.24
N VAL A 31 -15.96 -16.48 4.45
CA VAL A 31 -14.81 -15.70 4.94
C VAL A 31 -14.11 -16.52 6.02
N GLY A 32 -12.81 -16.66 5.88
CA GLY A 32 -11.93 -17.32 6.84
C GLY A 32 -10.58 -16.63 6.86
N ASN A 33 -9.58 -17.23 7.47
CA ASN A 33 -8.22 -16.73 7.42
C ASN A 33 -7.36 -17.68 6.58
N TRP A 34 -6.31 -17.15 5.96
CA TRP A 34 -5.29 -17.98 5.34
C TRP A 34 -4.57 -18.80 6.42
N SER A 35 -4.16 -20.01 6.09
CA SER A 35 -3.56 -20.94 7.06
C SER A 35 -2.32 -20.32 7.73
N GLY A 36 -2.34 -20.24 9.05
CA GLY A 36 -1.21 -19.76 9.86
C GLY A 36 -1.03 -18.23 9.94
N VAL A 37 -1.95 -17.45 9.39
CA VAL A 37 -1.84 -15.99 9.35
C VAL A 37 -3.18 -15.29 9.61
N THR A 38 -3.14 -13.98 9.92
CA THR A 38 -4.33 -13.15 10.21
C THR A 38 -4.94 -12.50 8.97
N VAL A 39 -4.49 -12.85 7.76
CA VAL A 39 -5.00 -12.31 6.49
C VAL A 39 -6.31 -13.00 6.13
N GLU A 40 -7.33 -12.23 5.76
CA GLU A 40 -8.63 -12.76 5.34
C GLU A 40 -8.53 -13.55 4.03
N LYS A 41 -9.12 -14.75 4.03
CA LYS A 41 -9.37 -15.56 2.83
C LYS A 41 -10.85 -15.49 2.49
N LYS A 42 -11.18 -15.06 1.28
CA LYS A 42 -12.56 -15.05 0.76
C LYS A 42 -12.69 -16.09 -0.33
N THR A 43 -13.66 -16.97 -0.17
CA THR A 43 -14.04 -17.95 -1.20
C THR A 43 -15.52 -17.79 -1.50
N GLY A 44 -15.90 -18.02 -2.73
CA GLY A 44 -17.28 -17.94 -3.16
C GLY A 44 -17.50 -18.76 -4.42
N HIS A 45 -18.71 -18.88 -4.91
CA HIS A 45 -19.01 -19.56 -6.15
C HIS A 45 -20.17 -18.88 -6.88
N PHE A 46 -20.18 -19.06 -8.18
CA PHE A 46 -21.33 -18.75 -9.02
C PHE A 46 -21.57 -19.88 -10.02
N THR A 47 -22.83 -20.04 -10.42
CA THR A 47 -23.23 -21.05 -11.39
C THR A 47 -23.71 -20.35 -12.67
N LEU A 48 -23.18 -20.74 -13.82
CA LEU A 48 -23.58 -20.24 -15.13
C LEU A 48 -23.59 -21.37 -16.16
N ASN A 49 -24.69 -21.51 -16.92
CA ASN A 49 -24.85 -22.50 -17.99
C ASN A 49 -24.50 -23.94 -17.58
N GLY A 50 -24.85 -24.33 -16.33
CA GLY A 50 -24.60 -25.67 -15.80
C GLY A 50 -23.15 -25.98 -15.42
N ALA A 51 -22.30 -24.95 -15.31
CA ALA A 51 -20.97 -25.03 -14.73
C ALA A 51 -20.90 -24.28 -13.42
N ASP A 52 -20.24 -24.85 -12.42
CA ASP A 52 -19.97 -24.23 -11.12
C ASP A 52 -18.55 -23.70 -11.12
N VAL A 53 -18.40 -22.38 -10.93
CA VAL A 53 -17.09 -21.70 -10.85
C VAL A 53 -16.86 -21.30 -9.40
N TYR A 54 -15.87 -21.91 -8.77
CA TYR A 54 -15.39 -21.56 -7.43
C TYR A 54 -14.34 -20.48 -7.54
N LEU A 55 -14.52 -19.40 -6.79
CA LEU A 55 -13.61 -18.26 -6.77
C LEU A 55 -12.90 -18.16 -5.42
N THR A 56 -11.60 -17.91 -5.47
CA THR A 56 -10.81 -17.54 -4.29
C THR A 56 -10.23 -16.14 -4.51
N ASP A 57 -10.49 -15.21 -3.58
CA ASP A 57 -9.91 -13.86 -3.62
C ASP A 57 -8.51 -13.89 -3.01
N LEU A 58 -7.49 -13.66 -3.82
CA LEU A 58 -6.11 -13.53 -3.33
C LEU A 58 -5.88 -12.12 -2.77
N PRO A 59 -4.98 -11.95 -1.80
CA PRO A 59 -4.60 -10.63 -1.32
C PRO A 59 -4.17 -9.70 -2.46
N GLY A 60 -4.31 -8.38 -2.26
CA GLY A 60 -3.87 -7.40 -3.25
C GLY A 60 -2.35 -7.29 -3.27
N ILE A 61 -1.72 -7.54 -4.42
CA ILE A 61 -0.27 -7.54 -4.59
C ILE A 61 0.14 -6.58 -5.69
N TYR A 62 1.35 -6.05 -5.61
CA TYR A 62 1.95 -5.24 -6.67
C TYR A 62 2.90 -6.05 -7.54
N ASP A 63 3.57 -6.99 -6.94
CA ASP A 63 4.54 -7.86 -7.58
C ASP A 63 4.29 -9.31 -7.14
N LEU A 64 4.26 -10.22 -8.09
CA LEU A 64 4.14 -11.64 -7.80
C LEU A 64 5.50 -12.26 -7.50
N LEU A 65 6.57 -11.67 -8.04
CA LEU A 65 7.93 -12.18 -8.00
C LEU A 65 8.86 -11.00 -7.67
N PRO A 66 8.79 -10.49 -6.41
CA PRO A 66 9.66 -9.39 -6.02
C PRO A 66 11.12 -9.78 -6.20
N ALA A 67 11.87 -8.90 -6.84
CA ALA A 67 13.29 -9.05 -7.07
C ALA A 67 14.06 -8.81 -5.76
N GLY A 68 15.03 -9.67 -5.43
CA GLY A 68 15.99 -9.44 -4.37
C GLY A 68 16.17 -10.56 -3.36
N ASN A 69 17.40 -10.70 -2.89
CA ASN A 69 17.81 -11.58 -1.76
C ASN A 69 17.22 -11.14 -0.40
N SER A 70 16.35 -10.15 -0.38
CA SER A 70 15.73 -9.65 0.83
C SER A 70 14.44 -10.44 1.12
N CYS A 71 14.37 -11.01 2.32
CA CYS A 71 13.16 -11.52 2.96
C CYS A 71 12.03 -10.46 3.14
N ASP A 72 11.98 -9.44 2.32
CA ASP A 72 11.06 -8.30 2.41
C ASP A 72 9.79 -8.47 1.55
N CYS A 73 9.51 -9.71 1.09
CA CYS A 73 8.20 -10.01 0.49
C CYS A 73 7.10 -9.74 1.51
N SER A 74 6.13 -8.95 1.13
CA SER A 74 4.95 -8.77 1.97
C SER A 74 4.24 -10.13 2.19
N LEU A 75 3.58 -10.27 3.33
CA LEU A 75 2.83 -11.49 3.64
C LEU A 75 1.78 -11.79 2.56
N ASP A 76 1.19 -10.76 1.98
CA ASP A 76 0.19 -10.84 0.91
C ASP A 76 0.79 -11.44 -0.37
N GLU A 77 2.01 -11.04 -0.74
CA GLU A 77 2.73 -11.58 -1.89
C GLU A 77 3.11 -13.02 -1.69
N GLN A 78 3.59 -13.38 -0.49
CA GLN A 78 3.92 -14.77 -0.15
C GLN A 78 2.69 -15.70 -0.27
N ILE A 79 1.53 -15.28 0.25
CA ILE A 79 0.28 -16.02 0.15
C ILE A 79 -0.12 -16.25 -1.31
N ALA A 80 -0.06 -15.19 -2.13
CA ALA A 80 -0.45 -15.28 -3.53
C ALA A 80 0.50 -16.21 -4.32
N GLN A 81 1.81 -16.09 -4.11
CA GLN A 81 2.82 -16.97 -4.72
C GLN A 81 2.59 -18.42 -4.35
N GLN A 82 2.47 -18.69 -3.06
CA GLN A 82 2.29 -20.06 -2.56
C GLN A 82 1.00 -20.67 -3.11
N TYR A 83 -0.10 -19.91 -3.12
CA TYR A 83 -1.37 -20.41 -3.63
C TYR A 83 -1.32 -20.76 -5.11
N LEU A 84 -0.75 -19.89 -5.95
CA LEU A 84 -0.59 -20.11 -7.39
C LEU A 84 0.42 -21.23 -7.71
N ALA A 85 1.36 -21.50 -6.80
CA ALA A 85 2.34 -22.58 -6.95
C ALA A 85 1.81 -23.96 -6.54
N GLU A 86 1.03 -24.04 -5.46
CA GLU A 86 0.62 -25.30 -4.83
C GLU A 86 -0.78 -25.79 -5.26
N GLN A 87 -1.67 -24.84 -5.59
CA GLN A 87 -3.06 -25.17 -5.93
C GLN A 87 -3.26 -25.31 -7.42
N ARG A 88 -4.13 -26.23 -7.81
CA ARG A 88 -4.57 -26.33 -9.19
C ARG A 88 -5.59 -25.21 -9.47
N VAL A 89 -5.17 -24.23 -10.27
CA VAL A 89 -5.99 -23.11 -10.70
C VAL A 89 -6.33 -23.31 -12.17
N ASP A 90 -7.64 -23.35 -12.50
CA ASP A 90 -8.13 -23.55 -13.87
C ASP A 90 -8.20 -22.20 -14.63
N GLY A 91 -8.26 -21.06 -13.92
CA GLY A 91 -8.26 -19.73 -14.54
C GLY A 91 -8.02 -18.60 -13.59
N ILE A 92 -7.44 -17.51 -14.09
CA ILE A 92 -7.16 -16.27 -13.37
C ILE A 92 -8.07 -15.15 -13.87
N ILE A 93 -8.70 -14.44 -12.94
CA ILE A 93 -9.39 -13.18 -13.20
C ILE A 93 -8.48 -12.07 -12.69
N ASN A 94 -7.74 -11.44 -13.60
CA ASN A 94 -6.81 -10.36 -13.24
C ASN A 94 -7.50 -9.00 -13.33
N LEU A 95 -7.59 -8.28 -12.20
CA LEU A 95 -8.18 -6.95 -12.14
C LEU A 95 -7.14 -5.86 -12.28
N VAL A 96 -7.37 -5.01 -13.27
CA VAL A 96 -6.56 -3.84 -13.62
C VAL A 96 -7.41 -2.59 -13.44
N ASP A 97 -6.92 -1.60 -12.72
CA ASP A 97 -7.57 -0.28 -12.63
C ASP A 97 -7.31 0.51 -13.92
N ALA A 98 -8.37 0.78 -14.67
CA ALA A 98 -8.31 1.52 -15.93
C ALA A 98 -7.81 2.97 -15.78
N THR A 99 -7.75 3.50 -14.57
CA THR A 99 -7.18 4.83 -14.29
C THR A 99 -5.67 4.81 -14.06
N ASN A 100 -5.06 3.62 -13.86
CA ASN A 100 -3.64 3.42 -13.59
C ASN A 100 -3.10 2.16 -14.31
N ILE A 101 -3.41 2.02 -15.59
CA ILE A 101 -3.17 0.81 -16.39
C ILE A 101 -1.69 0.41 -16.37
N GLU A 102 -0.78 1.33 -16.68
CA GLU A 102 0.65 1.07 -16.79
C GLU A 102 1.21 0.35 -15.56
N ARG A 103 0.90 0.85 -14.38
CA ARG A 103 1.35 0.25 -13.11
C ARG A 103 0.80 -1.16 -12.90
N HIS A 104 -0.45 -1.39 -13.32
CA HIS A 104 -1.13 -2.66 -13.09
C HIS A 104 -0.75 -3.73 -14.12
N LEU A 105 -0.34 -3.32 -15.33
CA LEU A 105 0.09 -4.24 -16.38
C LEU A 105 1.37 -5.00 -16.02
N TYR A 106 2.21 -4.48 -15.11
CA TYR A 106 3.40 -5.19 -14.66
C TYR A 106 3.05 -6.53 -14.00
N LEU A 107 2.13 -6.53 -13.06
CA LEU A 107 1.60 -7.76 -12.45
C LEU A 107 0.91 -8.65 -13.51
N THR A 108 0.18 -8.04 -14.45
CA THR A 108 -0.46 -8.77 -15.55
C THR A 108 0.57 -9.54 -16.40
N ALA A 109 1.71 -8.93 -16.72
CA ALA A 109 2.78 -9.59 -17.46
C ALA A 109 3.34 -10.81 -16.70
N GLN A 110 3.59 -10.67 -15.39
CA GLN A 110 4.04 -11.76 -14.53
C GLN A 110 3.03 -12.92 -14.46
N LEU A 111 1.74 -12.61 -14.34
CA LEU A 111 0.68 -13.63 -14.32
C LEU A 111 0.59 -14.37 -15.66
N ARG A 112 0.78 -13.66 -16.79
CA ARG A 112 0.79 -14.29 -18.11
C ARG A 112 1.95 -15.27 -18.32
N GLU A 113 3.10 -14.99 -17.71
CA GLU A 113 4.26 -15.89 -17.78
C GLU A 113 4.01 -17.23 -17.07
N LEU A 114 3.07 -17.31 -16.12
CA LEU A 114 2.69 -18.57 -15.48
C LEU A 114 1.97 -19.55 -16.39
N SER A 115 1.52 -19.10 -17.59
CA SER A 115 0.80 -19.92 -18.56
C SER A 115 -0.52 -20.52 -18.02
N ILE A 116 -1.12 -19.88 -17.04
CA ILE A 116 -2.47 -20.22 -16.54
C ILE A 116 -3.49 -19.40 -17.34
N PRO A 117 -4.60 -20.02 -17.81
CA PRO A 117 -5.67 -19.31 -18.52
C PRO A 117 -6.13 -18.06 -17.77
N MET A 118 -6.20 -16.90 -18.44
CA MET A 118 -6.44 -15.63 -17.77
C MET A 118 -7.38 -14.71 -18.56
N VAL A 119 -8.29 -14.06 -17.84
CA VAL A 119 -9.07 -12.91 -18.30
C VAL A 119 -8.59 -11.64 -17.60
N VAL A 120 -8.28 -10.60 -18.37
CA VAL A 120 -7.96 -9.26 -17.85
C VAL A 120 -9.25 -8.43 -17.79
N VAL A 121 -9.56 -7.96 -16.58
CA VAL A 121 -10.74 -7.13 -16.32
C VAL A 121 -10.28 -5.71 -16.02
N LEU A 122 -10.46 -4.80 -16.98
CA LEU A 122 -10.21 -3.37 -16.80
C LEU A 122 -11.39 -2.76 -16.05
N ASN A 123 -11.24 -2.60 -14.74
CA ASN A 123 -12.26 -2.03 -13.88
C ASN A 123 -12.18 -0.50 -13.85
N LYS A 124 -13.28 0.16 -13.46
CA LYS A 124 -13.41 1.62 -13.39
C LYS A 124 -13.25 2.31 -14.76
N ILE A 125 -13.70 1.65 -15.83
CA ILE A 125 -13.59 2.20 -17.19
C ILE A 125 -14.33 3.54 -17.33
N ASP A 126 -15.40 3.74 -16.58
CA ASP A 126 -16.17 4.99 -16.49
C ASP A 126 -15.32 6.14 -15.93
N ALA A 127 -14.52 5.87 -14.91
CA ALA A 127 -13.60 6.84 -14.32
C ALA A 127 -12.42 7.14 -15.28
N ALA A 128 -11.92 6.15 -16.00
CA ALA A 128 -10.87 6.32 -17.00
C ALA A 128 -11.35 7.22 -18.15
N ILE A 129 -12.55 6.99 -18.68
CA ILE A 129 -13.15 7.82 -19.73
C ILE A 129 -13.31 9.27 -19.25
N LYS A 130 -13.77 9.51 -18.01
CA LYS A 130 -13.86 10.84 -17.42
C LYS A 130 -12.52 11.55 -17.31
N ARG A 131 -11.42 10.80 -17.20
CA ARG A 131 -10.04 11.31 -17.20
C ARG A 131 -9.43 11.46 -18.60
N GLY A 132 -10.21 11.22 -19.66
CA GLY A 132 -9.72 11.27 -21.03
C GLY A 132 -8.86 10.08 -21.44
N ILE A 133 -8.87 9.00 -20.65
CA ILE A 133 -8.15 7.76 -20.97
C ILE A 133 -9.06 6.89 -21.81
N ARG A 134 -8.65 6.60 -23.03
CA ARG A 134 -9.34 5.69 -23.96
C ARG A 134 -8.46 4.47 -24.19
N VAL A 135 -9.04 3.29 -24.02
CA VAL A 135 -8.33 2.01 -24.17
C VAL A 135 -8.88 1.26 -25.36
N ASP A 136 -8.00 0.86 -26.26
CA ASP A 136 -8.32 -0.09 -27.31
C ASP A 136 -8.21 -1.51 -26.76
N LEU A 137 -9.37 -2.04 -26.30
CA LEU A 137 -9.45 -3.37 -25.68
C LEU A 137 -9.03 -4.48 -26.63
N LYS A 138 -9.31 -4.34 -27.94
CA LYS A 138 -8.96 -5.36 -28.93
C LYS A 138 -7.45 -5.44 -29.11
N LYS A 139 -6.80 -4.28 -29.26
CA LYS A 139 -5.36 -4.20 -29.42
C LYS A 139 -4.64 -4.68 -28.15
N MET A 140 -5.12 -4.26 -26.98
CA MET A 140 -4.58 -4.74 -25.70
C MET A 140 -4.72 -6.25 -25.55
N SER A 141 -5.85 -6.84 -25.95
CA SER A 141 -6.06 -8.28 -25.94
C SER A 141 -5.08 -9.02 -26.87
N GLN A 142 -4.80 -8.46 -28.05
CA GLN A 142 -3.83 -9.03 -28.98
C GLN A 142 -2.40 -8.97 -28.43
N GLU A 143 -1.99 -7.85 -27.86
CA GLU A 143 -0.65 -7.67 -27.29
C GLU A 143 -0.43 -8.54 -26.04
N LEU A 144 -1.44 -8.68 -25.17
CA LEU A 144 -1.40 -9.53 -24.00
C LEU A 144 -1.61 -11.02 -24.28
N GLY A 145 -2.12 -11.37 -25.46
CA GLY A 145 -2.45 -12.74 -25.84
C GLY A 145 -3.57 -13.39 -25.02
N CYS A 146 -4.44 -12.58 -24.39
CA CYS A 146 -5.56 -13.05 -23.57
C CYS A 146 -6.77 -12.12 -23.67
N PRO A 147 -7.99 -12.56 -23.33
CA PRO A 147 -9.17 -11.73 -23.33
C PRO A 147 -9.04 -10.52 -22.40
N VAL A 148 -9.39 -9.33 -22.90
CA VAL A 148 -9.45 -8.09 -22.14
C VAL A 148 -10.83 -7.49 -22.23
N ILE A 149 -11.47 -7.25 -21.10
CA ILE A 149 -12.81 -6.65 -21.02
C ILE A 149 -12.80 -5.40 -20.13
N GLY A 150 -13.50 -4.36 -20.55
CA GLY A 150 -13.68 -3.14 -19.76
C GLY A 150 -15.01 -3.17 -19.02
N VAL A 151 -14.99 -2.91 -17.71
CA VAL A 151 -16.17 -3.01 -16.86
C VAL A 151 -16.23 -1.91 -15.80
N CYS A 152 -17.45 -1.69 -15.32
CA CYS A 152 -17.70 -1.05 -14.04
C CYS A 152 -18.22 -2.12 -13.06
N SER A 153 -17.43 -2.52 -12.07
CA SER A 153 -17.80 -3.61 -11.13
C SER A 153 -19.10 -3.38 -10.35
N ARG A 154 -19.68 -2.19 -10.46
CA ARG A 154 -20.98 -1.84 -9.83
C ARG A 154 -22.16 -2.03 -10.78
N ASP A 155 -21.91 -2.25 -12.05
CA ASP A 155 -22.96 -2.48 -13.05
C ASP A 155 -23.22 -3.99 -13.21
N PRO A 156 -24.43 -4.47 -12.89
CA PRO A 156 -24.79 -5.88 -13.04
C PRO A 156 -24.62 -6.42 -14.48
N ALA A 157 -24.84 -5.58 -15.50
CA ALA A 157 -24.68 -5.98 -16.90
C ALA A 157 -23.20 -6.26 -17.23
N ASP A 158 -22.29 -5.49 -16.67
CA ASP A 158 -20.86 -5.70 -16.86
C ASP A 158 -20.37 -6.93 -16.06
N VAL A 159 -20.90 -7.16 -14.86
CA VAL A 159 -20.61 -8.37 -14.07
C VAL A 159 -21.03 -9.64 -14.83
N ALA A 160 -22.19 -9.64 -15.48
CA ALA A 160 -22.64 -10.75 -16.31
C ALA A 160 -21.70 -11.00 -17.52
N LYS A 161 -21.14 -9.95 -18.13
CA LYS A 161 -20.13 -10.08 -19.18
C LYS A 161 -18.86 -10.77 -18.66
N VAL A 162 -18.42 -10.42 -17.44
CA VAL A 162 -17.26 -11.09 -16.82
C VAL A 162 -17.53 -12.56 -16.62
N GLN A 163 -18.70 -12.91 -16.05
CA GLN A 163 -19.07 -14.32 -15.84
C GLN A 163 -19.08 -15.12 -17.15
N ALA A 164 -19.67 -14.56 -18.21
CA ALA A 164 -19.71 -15.19 -19.54
C ALA A 164 -18.29 -15.39 -20.11
N GLN A 165 -17.44 -14.36 -20.05
CA GLN A 165 -16.07 -14.42 -20.57
C GLN A 165 -15.20 -15.43 -19.82
N VAL A 166 -15.33 -15.47 -18.49
CA VAL A 166 -14.63 -16.46 -17.65
C VAL A 166 -15.07 -17.88 -18.02
N LEU A 167 -16.36 -18.11 -18.22
CA LEU A 167 -16.85 -19.42 -18.60
C LEU A 167 -16.37 -19.83 -20.00
N ASP A 168 -16.38 -18.92 -20.97
CA ASP A 168 -15.87 -19.19 -22.33
C ASP A 168 -14.38 -19.52 -22.33
N LEU A 169 -13.58 -18.85 -21.47
CA LEU A 169 -12.18 -19.17 -21.25
C LEU A 169 -12.00 -20.59 -20.69
N LEU A 170 -12.71 -20.92 -19.61
CA LEU A 170 -12.61 -22.22 -18.94
C LEU A 170 -13.10 -23.39 -19.79
N GLN A 171 -13.96 -23.13 -20.75
CA GLN A 171 -14.44 -24.10 -21.72
C GLN A 171 -13.54 -24.21 -22.96
N GLY A 172 -12.45 -23.45 -23.04
CA GLY A 172 -11.52 -23.44 -24.18
C GLY A 172 -12.13 -22.83 -25.45
N ARG A 173 -13.16 -21.99 -25.34
CA ARG A 173 -13.78 -21.32 -26.47
C ARG A 173 -13.02 -20.07 -26.93
N VAL A 174 -12.15 -19.56 -26.08
CA VAL A 174 -11.30 -18.41 -26.37
C VAL A 174 -9.88 -18.88 -26.54
N SER A 175 -9.27 -18.49 -27.67
CA SER A 175 -7.87 -18.80 -27.94
C SER A 175 -6.97 -17.87 -27.12
N GLU A 176 -6.05 -18.46 -26.38
CA GLU A 176 -4.96 -17.73 -25.71
C GLU A 176 -3.64 -18.04 -26.42
N ALA A 177 -2.84 -17.00 -26.64
CA ALA A 177 -1.47 -17.16 -27.10
C ALA A 177 -0.53 -17.11 -25.88
N PRO A 178 0.45 -18.02 -25.76
CA PRO A 178 1.43 -17.93 -24.67
C PRO A 178 2.19 -16.62 -24.78
N LEU A 179 2.37 -15.92 -23.68
CA LEU A 179 3.22 -14.74 -23.67
C LEU A 179 4.68 -15.19 -23.53
N LEU A 180 5.43 -15.00 -24.61
CA LEU A 180 6.86 -15.25 -24.64
C LEU A 180 7.56 -13.89 -24.73
N LEU A 181 8.11 -13.43 -23.61
CA LEU A 181 8.99 -12.27 -23.60
C LEU A 181 10.39 -12.71 -24.02
N ASP A 182 11.04 -11.89 -24.86
CA ASP A 182 12.42 -12.13 -25.32
C ASP A 182 13.38 -11.67 -24.23
N TYR A 183 13.82 -12.61 -23.40
CA TYR A 183 14.87 -12.36 -22.42
C TYR A 183 16.25 -12.52 -23.06
N ASP A 184 17.26 -12.00 -22.38
CA ASP A 184 18.64 -12.18 -22.78
C ASP A 184 18.98 -13.68 -22.95
N GLU A 185 19.86 -14.00 -23.90
CA GLU A 185 20.23 -15.37 -24.27
C GLU A 185 20.68 -16.20 -23.06
N GLN A 186 21.35 -15.56 -22.10
CA GLN A 186 21.83 -16.22 -20.88
C GLN A 186 20.69 -16.61 -19.93
N ILE A 187 19.68 -15.75 -19.80
CA ILE A 187 18.50 -16.04 -19.00
C ILE A 187 17.70 -17.17 -19.65
N GLU A 188 17.54 -17.14 -20.99
CA GLU A 188 16.85 -18.18 -21.73
C GLU A 188 17.56 -19.54 -21.62
N ALA A 189 18.89 -19.55 -21.69
CA ALA A 189 19.69 -20.77 -21.49
C ALA A 189 19.50 -21.34 -20.10
N GLY A 190 19.50 -20.50 -19.07
CA GLY A 190 19.19 -20.92 -17.68
C GLY A 190 17.79 -21.47 -17.52
N VAL A 191 16.78 -20.83 -18.11
CA VAL A 191 15.40 -21.33 -18.10
C VAL A 191 15.27 -22.69 -18.79
N GLN A 192 15.89 -22.84 -19.97
CA GLN A 192 15.87 -24.12 -20.70
C GLN A 192 16.55 -25.23 -19.92
N LEU A 193 17.68 -24.95 -19.26
CA LEU A 193 18.38 -25.90 -18.42
C LEU A 193 17.48 -26.38 -17.27
N LEU A 194 16.84 -25.48 -16.54
CA LEU A 194 15.95 -25.82 -15.43
C LEU A 194 14.73 -26.62 -15.91
N CYS A 195 14.09 -26.22 -17.00
CA CYS A 195 12.96 -26.93 -17.57
C CYS A 195 13.34 -28.33 -18.11
N SER A 196 14.59 -28.52 -18.58
CA SER A 196 15.06 -29.83 -19.04
C SER A 196 15.24 -30.82 -17.90
N LYS A 197 15.57 -30.33 -16.69
CA LYS A 197 15.78 -31.15 -15.50
C LYS A 197 14.47 -31.50 -14.78
N ASP A 198 13.49 -30.61 -14.80
CA ASP A 198 12.15 -30.89 -14.28
C ASP A 198 11.10 -30.60 -15.36
N PRO A 199 10.58 -31.66 -16.03
CA PRO A 199 9.55 -31.51 -17.04
C PRO A 199 8.22 -30.90 -16.56
N ASN A 200 7.99 -30.88 -15.24
CA ASN A 200 6.80 -30.27 -14.65
C ASN A 200 7.01 -28.76 -14.32
N LEU A 201 8.23 -28.26 -14.50
CA LEU A 201 8.55 -26.87 -14.25
C LEU A 201 8.14 -26.00 -15.45
N SER A 202 7.19 -25.09 -15.25
CA SER A 202 6.84 -24.12 -16.31
C SER A 202 7.92 -23.07 -16.47
N ARG A 203 8.03 -22.51 -17.70
CA ARG A 203 8.98 -21.43 -18.03
C ARG A 203 8.88 -20.25 -17.03
N GLY A 204 7.67 -19.81 -16.69
CA GLY A 204 7.46 -18.72 -15.74
C GLY A 204 7.97 -19.05 -14.33
N ARG A 205 7.83 -20.29 -13.89
CA ARG A 205 8.42 -20.73 -12.61
C ARG A 205 9.93 -20.80 -12.65
N ALA A 206 10.51 -21.28 -13.74
CA ALA A 206 11.96 -21.28 -13.91
C ALA A 206 12.54 -19.87 -13.90
N LEU A 207 11.89 -18.91 -14.58
CA LEU A 207 12.23 -17.49 -14.52
C LEU A 207 12.16 -16.92 -13.11
N ALA A 208 11.11 -17.28 -12.37
CA ALA A 208 10.95 -16.88 -10.99
C ALA A 208 12.08 -17.38 -10.08
N MET A 209 12.51 -18.63 -10.30
CA MET A 209 13.62 -19.24 -9.55
C MET A 209 14.94 -18.53 -9.87
N LEU A 210 15.21 -18.19 -11.12
CA LEU A 210 16.42 -17.49 -11.53
C LEU A 210 16.44 -16.05 -10.98
N GLY A 211 15.31 -15.34 -11.01
CA GLY A 211 15.20 -13.97 -10.52
C GLY A 211 15.27 -13.82 -9.01
N ASN A 212 14.79 -14.82 -8.25
CA ASN A 212 14.74 -14.75 -6.78
C ASN A 212 15.97 -15.37 -6.08
N GLY A 213 16.88 -15.99 -6.82
CA GLY A 213 18.05 -16.69 -6.25
C GLY A 213 17.68 -17.75 -5.20
N SER A 214 18.57 -17.99 -4.26
CA SER A 214 18.45 -19.05 -3.23
C SER A 214 17.43 -18.75 -2.11
N GLY A 215 16.76 -17.63 -2.14
CA GLY A 215 15.96 -17.12 -1.00
C GLY A 215 14.50 -17.56 -0.94
N CYS A 216 13.96 -18.12 -1.99
CA CYS A 216 12.54 -18.49 -2.01
C CYS A 216 12.35 -19.96 -1.67
N GLY A 217 11.73 -20.24 -0.51
CA GLY A 217 11.48 -21.61 0.00
C GLY A 217 10.58 -22.51 -0.87
N SER A 218 10.39 -22.16 -2.13
CA SER A 218 9.59 -22.92 -3.12
C SER A 218 10.33 -24.09 -3.76
N CYS A 219 11.66 -24.15 -3.67
CA CYS A 219 12.41 -25.28 -4.23
C CYS A 219 12.52 -26.40 -3.21
N LYS A 220 11.66 -27.41 -3.31
CA LYS A 220 11.77 -28.66 -2.52
C LYS A 220 12.89 -29.57 -3.00
N ASN A 221 13.53 -29.26 -4.13
CA ASN A 221 14.55 -30.08 -4.76
C ASN A 221 15.92 -29.39 -4.67
N ALA A 222 16.83 -29.97 -3.86
CA ALA A 222 18.17 -29.40 -3.61
C ALA A 222 19.02 -29.30 -4.90
N GLU A 223 18.87 -30.27 -5.82
CA GLU A 223 19.62 -30.26 -7.08
C GLU A 223 19.25 -29.10 -7.99
N LEU A 224 17.96 -28.75 -8.07
CA LEU A 224 17.50 -27.56 -8.81
C LEU A 224 18.02 -26.27 -8.19
N GLN A 225 18.12 -26.21 -6.86
CA GLN A 225 18.65 -25.05 -6.14
C GLN A 225 20.12 -24.81 -6.45
N ASP A 226 20.93 -25.84 -6.51
CA ASP A 226 22.36 -25.73 -6.85
C ASP A 226 22.56 -25.26 -8.29
N GLU A 227 21.72 -25.70 -9.21
CA GLU A 227 21.75 -25.24 -10.62
C GLU A 227 21.35 -23.76 -10.72
N VAL A 228 20.28 -23.32 -10.02
CA VAL A 228 19.88 -21.92 -9.96
C VAL A 228 21.04 -21.07 -9.46
N ASN A 229 21.69 -21.48 -8.37
CA ASN A 229 22.85 -20.77 -7.82
C ASN A 229 23.99 -20.66 -8.81
N THR A 230 24.27 -21.76 -9.53
CA THR A 230 25.34 -21.80 -10.54
C THR A 230 25.06 -20.85 -11.69
N CYS A 231 23.83 -20.88 -12.26
CA CYS A 231 23.42 -19.97 -13.32
C CYS A 231 23.46 -18.51 -12.88
N THR A 232 22.93 -18.21 -11.67
CA THR A 232 22.91 -16.86 -11.12
C THR A 232 24.33 -16.33 -10.93
N GLN A 233 25.27 -17.13 -10.41
CA GLN A 233 26.65 -16.76 -10.23
C GLN A 233 27.38 -16.52 -11.56
N GLN A 234 27.14 -17.35 -12.58
CA GLN A 234 27.74 -17.18 -13.90
C GLN A 234 27.33 -15.83 -14.54
N ILE A 235 26.04 -15.47 -14.46
CA ILE A 235 25.52 -14.22 -15.00
C ILE A 235 26.06 -13.03 -14.19
N ALA A 236 26.12 -13.14 -12.86
CA ALA A 236 26.67 -12.10 -11.98
C ALA A 236 28.17 -11.85 -12.23
N GLN A 237 28.98 -12.88 -12.53
CA GLN A 237 30.40 -12.73 -12.88
C GLN A 237 30.63 -11.93 -14.16
N GLN A 238 29.64 -11.85 -15.04
CA GLN A 238 29.70 -11.03 -16.25
C GLN A 238 29.25 -9.58 -16.01
N GLY A 239 28.95 -9.22 -14.77
CA GLY A 239 28.53 -7.87 -14.39
C GLY A 239 27.05 -7.56 -14.65
N HIS A 240 26.24 -8.58 -14.92
CA HIS A 240 24.82 -8.47 -15.15
C HIS A 240 24.01 -8.88 -13.90
N ASP A 241 23.00 -8.08 -13.60
CA ASP A 241 22.03 -8.39 -12.53
C ASP A 241 20.76 -8.96 -13.18
N ILE A 242 20.49 -10.25 -12.93
CA ILE A 242 19.34 -10.96 -13.52
C ILE A 242 18.04 -10.26 -13.15
N GLU A 243 17.93 -9.78 -11.92
CA GLU A 243 16.72 -9.12 -11.44
C GLU A 243 16.41 -7.86 -12.24
N VAL A 244 17.45 -7.04 -12.45
CA VAL A 244 17.33 -5.80 -13.23
C VAL A 244 17.02 -6.12 -14.69
N MET A 245 17.63 -7.15 -15.27
CA MET A 245 17.40 -7.56 -16.65
C MET A 245 15.96 -8.05 -16.86
N VAL A 246 15.45 -8.93 -15.96
CA VAL A 246 14.09 -9.46 -16.02
C VAL A 246 13.07 -8.33 -15.82
N ALA A 247 13.29 -7.46 -14.82
CA ALA A 247 12.42 -6.33 -14.57
C ALA A 247 12.38 -5.37 -15.77
N THR A 248 13.54 -5.06 -16.36
CA THR A 248 13.64 -4.16 -17.52
C THR A 248 12.87 -4.71 -18.72
N THR A 249 12.99 -6.00 -19.01
CA THR A 249 12.28 -6.66 -20.12
C THR A 249 10.78 -6.58 -19.92
N ARG A 250 10.29 -6.84 -18.70
CA ARG A 250 8.87 -6.71 -18.35
C ARG A 250 8.37 -5.27 -18.47
N PHE A 251 9.15 -4.30 -17.99
CA PHE A 251 8.80 -2.88 -18.13
C PHE A 251 8.72 -2.44 -19.58
N ASN A 252 9.67 -2.82 -20.42
CA ASN A 252 9.67 -2.51 -21.84
C ASN A 252 8.44 -3.12 -22.55
N PHE A 253 8.05 -4.33 -22.17
CA PHE A 253 6.84 -4.96 -22.68
C PHE A 253 5.58 -4.18 -22.26
N VAL A 254 5.46 -3.86 -20.97
CA VAL A 254 4.33 -3.10 -20.41
C VAL A 254 4.21 -1.74 -21.09
N GLU A 255 5.32 -1.02 -21.25
CA GLU A 255 5.36 0.27 -21.92
C GLU A 255 4.87 0.15 -23.38
N ARG A 256 5.33 -0.85 -24.12
CA ARG A 256 4.88 -1.14 -25.50
C ARG A 256 3.37 -1.38 -25.56
N VAL A 257 2.84 -2.25 -24.70
CA VAL A 257 1.40 -2.54 -24.60
C VAL A 257 0.61 -1.27 -24.26
N PHE A 258 1.09 -0.50 -23.30
CA PHE A 258 0.46 0.74 -22.87
C PHE A 258 0.43 1.77 -23.99
N GLN A 259 1.56 2.10 -24.60
CA GLN A 259 1.65 3.06 -25.70
C GLN A 259 0.86 2.60 -26.93
N GLY A 260 0.82 1.29 -27.15
CA GLY A 260 0.09 0.69 -28.27
C GLY A 260 -1.42 0.76 -28.13
N SER A 261 -1.96 0.57 -26.94
CA SER A 261 -3.40 0.36 -26.71
C SER A 261 -4.09 1.46 -25.91
N VAL A 262 -3.35 2.36 -25.27
CA VAL A 262 -3.93 3.43 -24.45
C VAL A 262 -3.68 4.79 -25.08
N LYS A 263 -4.74 5.55 -25.29
CA LYS A 263 -4.68 6.96 -25.72
C LYS A 263 -5.14 7.81 -24.54
N ALA A 264 -4.24 8.62 -24.01
CA ALA A 264 -4.59 9.65 -23.04
C ALA A 264 -4.74 10.97 -23.79
N ASP A 265 -5.97 11.37 -24.07
CA ASP A 265 -6.26 12.71 -24.56
C ASP A 265 -6.04 13.64 -23.36
N GLY A 266 -4.88 14.26 -23.29
CA GLY A 266 -4.28 14.99 -22.16
C GLY A 266 -5.14 16.04 -21.45
N PHE A 267 -6.26 15.67 -20.93
CA PHE A 267 -6.94 16.45 -19.90
C PHE A 267 -6.17 16.29 -18.57
N LEU A 268 -5.12 17.12 -18.40
CA LEU A 268 -4.49 17.30 -17.11
C LEU A 268 -5.59 17.71 -16.13
N THR A 269 -5.97 16.82 -15.23
CA THR A 269 -6.87 17.15 -14.12
C THR A 269 -6.21 18.22 -13.26
N LEU A 270 -7.01 18.98 -12.50
CA LEU A 270 -6.46 19.91 -11.50
C LEU A 270 -5.47 19.20 -10.56
N SER A 271 -5.74 17.93 -10.24
CA SER A 271 -4.82 17.09 -9.46
C SER A 271 -3.46 16.91 -10.15
N ASP A 272 -3.44 16.65 -11.47
CA ASP A 272 -2.17 16.42 -12.19
C ASP A 272 -1.32 17.72 -12.27
N LYS A 273 -1.99 18.87 -12.35
CA LYS A 273 -1.30 20.18 -12.30
C LYS A 273 -0.73 20.48 -10.92
N LEU A 274 -1.50 20.15 -9.87
CA LEU A 274 -1.04 20.24 -8.49
C LEU A 274 0.10 19.28 -8.22
N ASP A 275 0.01 18.06 -8.75
CA ASP A 275 1.05 17.04 -8.60
C ASP A 275 2.38 17.46 -9.26
N LYS A 276 2.35 18.12 -10.42
CA LYS A 276 3.56 18.69 -11.02
C LYS A 276 4.24 19.74 -10.13
N LEU A 277 3.44 20.52 -9.38
CA LEU A 277 3.99 21.51 -8.44
C LEU A 277 4.52 20.85 -7.18
N VAL A 278 3.73 19.93 -6.60
CA VAL A 278 4.04 19.24 -5.33
C VAL A 278 5.23 18.28 -5.48
N LEU A 279 5.33 17.56 -6.61
CA LEU A 279 6.41 16.60 -6.88
C LEU A 279 7.66 17.24 -7.50
N HIS A 280 7.68 18.56 -7.69
CA HIS A 280 8.86 19.24 -8.24
C HIS A 280 10.05 19.12 -7.29
N PRO A 281 11.24 18.68 -7.75
CA PRO A 281 12.38 18.37 -6.87
C PRO A 281 12.88 19.56 -6.04
N VAL A 282 12.69 20.80 -6.53
CA VAL A 282 13.09 22.02 -5.81
C VAL A 282 11.91 22.70 -5.12
N LEU A 283 10.75 22.84 -5.80
CA LEU A 283 9.58 23.53 -5.27
C LEU A 283 8.77 22.65 -4.30
N GLY A 284 8.91 21.32 -4.35
CA GLY A 284 8.15 20.40 -3.49
C GLY A 284 8.43 20.64 -2.00
N ILE A 285 9.68 20.92 -1.61
CA ILE A 285 10.04 21.18 -0.21
C ILE A 285 9.39 22.48 0.32
N PRO A 286 9.53 23.63 -0.34
CA PRO A 286 8.81 24.85 0.06
C PRO A 286 7.29 24.69 0.12
N VAL A 287 6.69 24.02 -0.86
CA VAL A 287 5.24 23.74 -0.89
C VAL A 287 4.86 22.86 0.31
N PHE A 288 5.64 21.83 0.60
CA PHE A 288 5.42 20.98 1.77
C PHE A 288 5.45 21.78 3.07
N LEU A 289 6.48 22.60 3.28
CA LEU A 289 6.61 23.45 4.48
C LEU A 289 5.44 24.44 4.60
N PHE A 290 4.98 24.99 3.48
CA PHE A 290 3.83 25.91 3.45
C PHE A 290 2.53 25.19 3.84
N VAL A 291 2.27 23.99 3.30
CA VAL A 291 1.08 23.20 3.66
C VAL A 291 1.11 22.80 5.13
N MET A 292 2.29 22.40 5.66
CA MET A 292 2.44 22.09 7.08
C MET A 292 2.22 23.33 7.96
N TYR A 293 2.75 24.48 7.55
CA TYR A 293 2.51 25.75 8.24
C TYR A 293 1.01 26.08 8.29
N LEU A 294 0.29 25.96 7.18
CA LEU A 294 -1.16 26.18 7.15
C LEU A 294 -1.90 25.21 8.06
N MET A 295 -1.51 23.95 8.08
CA MET A 295 -2.10 22.93 8.95
C MET A 295 -1.91 23.30 10.44
N PHE A 296 -0.70 23.68 10.85
CA PHE A 296 -0.43 24.09 12.23
C PHE A 296 -1.18 25.37 12.60
N MET A 297 -1.20 26.37 11.71
CA MET A 297 -1.94 27.61 11.92
C MET A 297 -3.45 27.34 12.07
N PHE A 298 -4.01 26.46 11.25
CA PHE A 298 -5.41 26.02 11.36
C PHE A 298 -5.68 25.33 12.70
N SER A 299 -4.81 24.38 13.11
CA SER A 299 -4.95 23.66 14.39
C SER A 299 -4.90 24.58 15.59
N ILE A 300 -3.97 25.53 15.60
CA ILE A 300 -3.81 26.49 16.71
C ILE A 300 -5.00 27.44 16.76
N ASN A 301 -5.38 28.05 15.64
CA ASN A 301 -6.46 29.04 15.62
C ASN A 301 -7.83 28.44 15.97
N ILE A 302 -8.16 27.27 15.43
CA ILE A 302 -9.41 26.58 15.79
C ILE A 302 -9.34 26.04 17.21
N GLY A 303 -8.22 25.43 17.57
CA GLY A 303 -8.03 24.89 18.92
C GLY A 303 -8.16 25.99 19.98
N SER A 304 -7.51 27.14 19.78
CA SER A 304 -7.53 28.26 20.74
C SER A 304 -8.94 28.83 20.95
N ALA A 305 -9.80 28.83 19.94
CA ALA A 305 -11.18 29.28 20.09
C ALA A 305 -12.01 28.46 21.10
N PHE A 306 -11.62 27.23 21.35
CA PHE A 306 -12.32 26.35 22.28
C PHE A 306 -11.58 26.17 23.64
N ILE A 307 -10.36 26.70 23.78
CA ILE A 307 -9.59 26.57 25.03
C ILE A 307 -10.35 27.14 26.22
N ASP A 308 -10.88 28.35 26.10
CA ASP A 308 -11.61 29.03 27.19
C ASP A 308 -12.84 28.23 27.61
N PHE A 309 -13.55 27.60 26.68
CA PHE A 309 -14.68 26.75 27.01
C PHE A 309 -14.25 25.54 27.86
N PHE A 310 -13.18 24.85 27.48
CA PHE A 310 -12.69 23.69 28.23
C PHE A 310 -12.10 24.09 29.58
N ASP A 311 -11.43 25.23 29.64
CA ASP A 311 -10.87 25.74 30.90
C ASP A 311 -11.95 26.06 31.91
N VAL A 312 -12.95 26.88 31.52
CA VAL A 312 -14.08 27.25 32.40
C VAL A 312 -14.90 26.01 32.78
N PHE A 313 -15.20 25.14 31.82
CA PHE A 313 -16.01 23.95 32.07
C PHE A 313 -15.30 22.98 33.05
N ALA A 314 -14.03 22.68 32.82
CA ALA A 314 -13.27 21.78 33.67
C ALA A 314 -12.99 22.41 35.05
N GLY A 315 -12.72 23.71 35.10
CA GLY A 315 -12.52 24.46 36.35
C GLY A 315 -13.77 24.45 37.21
N ALA A 316 -14.92 24.81 36.65
CA ALA A 316 -16.19 24.79 37.37
C ALA A 316 -16.54 23.40 37.92
N LEU A 317 -16.32 22.34 37.07
CA LEU A 317 -16.66 20.96 37.45
C LEU A 317 -15.70 20.36 38.50
N LEU A 318 -14.38 20.44 38.24
CA LEU A 318 -13.37 19.68 38.93
C LEU A 318 -12.69 20.48 40.06
N VAL A 319 -12.71 21.80 40.02
CA VAL A 319 -12.12 22.62 41.09
C VAL A 319 -13.23 23.18 41.96
N ASP A 320 -14.21 23.92 41.39
CA ASP A 320 -15.20 24.64 42.20
C ASP A 320 -16.27 23.70 42.78
N HIS A 321 -17.01 22.94 41.94
CA HIS A 321 -18.08 22.08 42.41
C HIS A 321 -17.56 20.90 43.22
N PHE A 322 -16.47 20.28 42.78
CA PHE A 322 -15.87 19.16 43.49
C PHE A 322 -15.24 19.63 44.81
N GLY A 323 -14.60 20.78 44.82
CA GLY A 323 -14.09 21.40 46.09
C GLY A 323 -15.20 21.76 47.06
N ALA A 324 -16.32 22.33 46.60
CA ALA A 324 -17.51 22.61 47.41
C ALA A 324 -18.13 21.30 47.94
N LEU A 325 -18.21 20.25 47.14
CA LEU A 325 -18.69 18.94 47.61
C LEU A 325 -17.85 18.37 48.74
N LEU A 326 -16.52 18.40 48.62
CA LEU A 326 -15.60 17.92 49.66
C LEU A 326 -15.72 18.74 50.94
N ASN A 327 -15.88 20.05 50.84
CA ASN A 327 -16.10 20.91 52.01
C ASN A 327 -17.45 20.60 52.69
N ASN A 328 -18.52 20.34 51.93
CA ASN A 328 -19.84 20.00 52.50
C ASN A 328 -19.86 18.66 53.22
N ILE A 329 -19.02 17.72 52.80
CA ILE A 329 -18.86 16.39 53.47
C ILE A 329 -17.98 16.51 54.73
N GLY A 330 -17.38 17.68 54.98
CA GLY A 330 -16.51 17.89 56.16
C GLY A 330 -15.07 17.39 55.98
N ALA A 331 -14.59 17.29 54.73
CA ALA A 331 -13.22 16.87 54.45
C ALA A 331 -12.19 17.87 55.05
N PRO A 332 -11.07 17.41 55.60
CA PRO A 332 -10.03 18.31 56.11
C PRO A 332 -9.43 19.16 54.97
N ALA A 333 -9.10 20.41 55.31
CA ALA A 333 -8.64 21.41 54.32
C ALA A 333 -7.45 20.96 53.43
N TRP A 334 -6.52 20.22 53.99
CA TRP A 334 -5.36 19.66 53.24
C TRP A 334 -5.80 18.70 52.16
N LEU A 335 -6.86 17.91 52.41
CA LEU A 335 -7.39 16.95 51.41
C LEU A 335 -8.09 17.69 50.24
N VAL A 336 -8.87 18.73 50.58
CA VAL A 336 -9.51 19.59 49.57
C VAL A 336 -8.46 20.26 48.68
N THR A 337 -7.38 20.78 49.29
CA THR A 337 -6.29 21.44 48.55
C THR A 337 -5.58 20.46 47.60
N ILE A 338 -5.33 19.22 48.03
CA ILE A 338 -4.67 18.21 47.20
C ILE A 338 -5.61 17.74 46.08
N LEU A 339 -6.87 17.40 46.38
CA LEU A 339 -7.77 16.80 45.41
C LEU A 339 -8.37 17.83 44.45
N ALA A 340 -8.95 18.92 44.95
CA ALA A 340 -9.55 19.95 44.06
C ALA A 340 -8.49 20.90 43.52
N GLY A 341 -7.60 21.44 44.36
CA GLY A 341 -6.55 22.35 43.95
C GLY A 341 -5.40 21.70 43.19
N GLY A 342 -4.97 20.47 43.57
CA GLY A 342 -3.89 19.77 42.89
C GLY A 342 -4.38 18.96 41.69
N VAL A 343 -5.14 17.89 41.96
CA VAL A 343 -5.57 16.96 40.90
C VAL A 343 -6.60 17.63 39.99
N GLY A 344 -7.61 18.33 40.55
CA GLY A 344 -8.63 19.03 39.77
C GLY A 344 -8.03 20.06 38.80
N GLN A 345 -7.14 20.91 39.32
CA GLN A 345 -6.47 21.93 38.50
C GLN A 345 -5.49 21.32 37.48
N GLY A 346 -4.85 20.20 37.81
CA GLY A 346 -4.03 19.45 36.86
C GLY A 346 -4.84 18.91 35.69
N ILE A 347 -6.03 18.33 35.94
CA ILE A 347 -6.93 17.84 34.89
C ILE A 347 -7.50 19.01 34.09
N GLN A 348 -7.87 20.13 34.74
CA GLN A 348 -8.30 21.36 34.06
C GLN A 348 -7.25 21.80 33.03
N THR A 349 -5.98 21.91 33.42
CA THR A 349 -4.88 22.31 32.54
C THR A 349 -4.71 21.33 31.36
N VAL A 350 -4.82 20.02 31.60
CA VAL A 350 -4.73 19.01 30.52
C VAL A 350 -5.92 19.13 29.57
N SER A 351 -7.11 19.44 30.08
CA SER A 351 -8.31 19.59 29.26
C SER A 351 -8.21 20.70 28.23
N THR A 352 -7.44 21.77 28.46
CA THR A 352 -7.21 22.87 27.52
C THR A 352 -6.44 22.42 26.27
N PHE A 353 -5.70 21.31 26.31
CA PHE A 353 -5.01 20.76 25.13
C PHE A 353 -5.91 19.93 24.23
N ILE A 354 -7.06 19.46 24.71
CA ILE A 354 -7.97 18.57 23.95
C ILE A 354 -8.39 19.22 22.61
N PRO A 355 -8.90 20.46 22.57
CA PRO A 355 -9.35 21.05 21.30
C PRO A 355 -8.22 21.25 20.30
N VAL A 356 -7.03 21.63 20.74
CA VAL A 356 -5.86 21.80 19.87
C VAL A 356 -5.42 20.47 19.26
N ILE A 357 -5.36 19.42 20.10
CA ILE A 357 -4.99 18.09 19.64
C ILE A 357 -6.06 17.54 18.68
N ALA A 358 -7.35 17.71 18.98
CA ALA A 358 -8.44 17.28 18.09
C ALA A 358 -8.37 17.99 16.74
N ALA A 359 -8.13 19.29 16.70
CA ALA A 359 -7.96 20.04 15.44
C ALA A 359 -6.72 19.58 14.66
N LEU A 360 -5.62 19.26 15.36
CA LEU A 360 -4.41 18.71 14.74
C LEU A 360 -4.69 17.36 14.07
N PHE A 361 -5.36 16.44 14.80
CA PHE A 361 -5.69 15.12 14.25
C PHE A 361 -6.63 15.22 13.04
N LEU A 362 -7.61 16.14 13.09
CA LEU A 362 -8.50 16.40 11.98
C LEU A 362 -7.73 16.91 10.76
N GLY A 363 -6.83 17.87 10.92
CA GLY A 363 -5.96 18.35 9.85
C GLY A 363 -5.08 17.27 9.25
N LEU A 364 -4.45 16.43 10.09
CA LEU A 364 -3.64 15.29 9.64
C LEU A 364 -4.46 14.27 8.87
N SER A 365 -5.66 13.93 9.35
CA SER A 365 -6.55 12.99 8.68
C SER A 365 -6.98 13.47 7.29
N VAL A 366 -7.23 14.77 7.13
CA VAL A 366 -7.53 15.40 5.83
C VAL A 366 -6.32 15.31 4.89
N LEU A 367 -5.11 15.61 5.38
CA LEU A 367 -3.89 15.51 4.56
C LEU A 367 -3.58 14.06 4.16
N GLU A 368 -3.80 13.11 5.05
CA GLU A 368 -3.62 11.69 4.78
C GLU A 368 -4.65 11.18 3.75
N SER A 369 -5.92 11.47 3.96
CA SER A 369 -7.02 11.05 3.07
C SER A 369 -6.92 11.67 1.68
N SER A 370 -6.33 12.87 1.55
CA SER A 370 -6.05 13.51 0.26
C SER A 370 -4.91 12.86 -0.52
N GLY A 371 -4.14 11.94 0.11
CA GLY A 371 -2.95 11.32 -0.46
C GLY A 371 -1.74 12.25 -0.52
N TYR A 372 -1.81 13.44 0.10
CA TYR A 372 -0.72 14.42 0.08
C TYR A 372 0.54 13.89 0.80
N MET A 373 0.36 13.14 1.89
CA MET A 373 1.47 12.58 2.67
C MET A 373 2.35 11.62 1.85
N ALA A 374 1.77 10.80 0.99
CA ALA A 374 2.51 9.90 0.10
C ALA A 374 3.37 10.69 -0.91
N ARG A 375 2.82 11.79 -1.46
CA ARG A 375 3.51 12.69 -2.39
C ARG A 375 4.68 13.42 -1.72
N ALA A 376 4.46 13.92 -0.51
CA ALA A 376 5.49 14.59 0.29
C ALA A 376 6.63 13.62 0.63
N ALA A 377 6.32 12.37 1.01
CA ALA A 377 7.33 11.35 1.28
C ALA A 377 8.22 11.08 0.05
N PHE A 378 7.64 11.07 -1.16
CA PHE A 378 8.39 10.88 -2.40
C PHE A 378 9.40 12.01 -2.66
N VAL A 379 8.99 13.27 -2.45
CA VAL A 379 9.87 14.45 -2.67
C VAL A 379 11.10 14.41 -1.76
N VAL A 380 10.95 13.91 -0.55
CA VAL A 380 12.01 13.91 0.47
C VAL A 380 12.79 12.59 0.51
N ASP A 381 12.36 11.57 -0.25
CA ASP A 381 12.96 10.23 -0.25
C ASP A 381 14.48 10.28 -0.50
N GLY A 382 14.93 11.06 -1.47
CA GLY A 382 16.35 11.22 -1.78
C GLY A 382 17.17 11.81 -0.62
N LEU A 383 16.58 12.68 0.21
CA LEU A 383 17.22 13.24 1.41
C LEU A 383 17.24 12.20 2.56
N MET A 384 16.13 11.49 2.74
CA MET A 384 16.00 10.48 3.80
C MET A 384 16.92 9.29 3.58
N ARG A 385 17.09 8.82 2.35
CA ARG A 385 18.04 7.76 2.01
C ARG A 385 19.49 8.10 2.36
N ARG A 386 19.88 9.36 2.30
CA ARG A 386 21.23 9.80 2.74
C ARG A 386 21.45 9.62 4.24
N ILE A 387 20.38 9.61 5.03
CA ILE A 387 20.41 9.39 6.49
C ILE A 387 20.16 7.90 6.83
N GLY A 388 19.98 7.04 5.82
CA GLY A 388 19.72 5.61 6.00
C GLY A 388 18.27 5.26 6.38
N LEU A 389 17.31 6.17 6.07
CA LEU A 389 15.88 5.97 6.31
C LEU A 389 15.10 6.02 4.98
N PRO A 390 13.99 5.29 4.84
CA PRO A 390 13.11 5.40 3.68
C PRO A 390 12.36 6.74 3.70
N GLY A 391 11.97 7.25 2.55
CA GLY A 391 11.20 8.49 2.44
C GLY A 391 9.90 8.48 3.25
N LYS A 392 9.29 7.32 3.43
CA LYS A 392 8.09 7.15 4.26
C LYS A 392 8.33 7.48 5.74
N ALA A 393 9.56 7.35 6.26
CA ALA A 393 9.92 7.70 7.64
C ALA A 393 9.86 9.21 7.90
N PHE A 394 9.92 10.02 6.85
CA PHE A 394 9.83 11.47 6.95
C PHE A 394 8.48 11.95 7.52
N VAL A 395 7.39 11.28 7.15
CA VAL A 395 6.04 11.63 7.62
C VAL A 395 5.93 11.54 9.15
N PRO A 396 6.25 10.41 9.81
CA PRO A 396 6.31 10.35 11.27
C PRO A 396 7.22 11.39 11.90
N MET A 397 8.38 11.66 11.31
CA MET A 397 9.32 12.65 11.86
C MET A 397 8.74 14.06 11.84
N ILE A 398 8.15 14.50 10.74
CA ILE A 398 7.54 15.83 10.66
C ILE A 398 6.33 15.97 11.61
N VAL A 399 5.48 14.95 11.66
CA VAL A 399 4.36 14.92 12.62
C VAL A 399 4.86 15.05 14.06
N GLY A 400 6.06 14.52 14.36
CA GLY A 400 6.74 14.62 15.64
C GLY A 400 7.02 16.05 16.11
N PHE A 401 7.21 17.01 15.19
CA PHE A 401 7.30 18.43 15.54
C PHE A 401 5.97 19.00 16.05
N GLY A 402 4.85 18.43 15.68
CA GLY A 402 3.54 18.79 16.22
C GLY A 402 3.22 18.01 17.50
N CYS A 403 3.25 16.69 17.41
CA CYS A 403 2.94 15.80 18.53
C CYS A 403 3.63 14.44 18.34
N SER A 404 4.35 13.97 19.35
CA SER A 404 5.05 12.68 19.31
C SER A 404 4.10 11.47 19.31
N VAL A 405 2.87 11.60 19.81
CA VAL A 405 1.90 10.48 19.86
C VAL A 405 1.49 10.03 18.44
N PRO A 406 0.93 10.90 17.58
CA PRO A 406 0.61 10.51 16.19
C PRO A 406 1.86 10.16 15.39
N ALA A 407 3.02 10.76 15.70
CA ALA A 407 4.28 10.39 15.06
C ALA A 407 4.64 8.92 15.29
N ILE A 408 4.59 8.46 16.56
CA ILE A 408 4.85 7.06 16.90
C ILE A 408 3.79 6.14 16.28
N MET A 409 2.51 6.54 16.26
CA MET A 409 1.46 5.76 15.60
C MET A 409 1.70 5.62 14.10
N ALA A 410 2.15 6.68 13.43
CA ALA A 410 2.45 6.68 12.00
C ALA A 410 3.65 5.77 11.65
N THR A 411 4.56 5.47 12.59
CA THR A 411 5.67 4.53 12.30
C THR A 411 5.19 3.12 11.98
N ARG A 412 3.96 2.75 12.37
CA ARG A 412 3.36 1.44 12.04
C ARG A 412 3.20 1.20 10.53
N THR A 413 3.19 2.26 9.73
CA THR A 413 3.09 2.18 8.27
C THR A 413 4.42 1.85 7.57
N LEU A 414 5.54 1.81 8.33
CA LEU A 414 6.85 1.46 7.81
C LEU A 414 7.00 -0.06 7.66
N GLY A 415 7.63 -0.46 6.56
CA GLY A 415 7.71 -1.87 6.15
C GLY A 415 8.66 -2.71 7.02
N SER A 416 9.80 -2.16 7.43
CA SER A 416 10.79 -2.91 8.19
C SER A 416 10.73 -2.60 9.69
N GLU A 417 10.97 -3.63 10.51
CA GLU A 417 10.97 -3.50 11.97
C GLU A 417 12.07 -2.54 12.45
N ARG A 418 13.24 -2.61 11.83
CA ARG A 418 14.38 -1.72 12.13
C ARG A 418 14.03 -0.26 11.89
N GLU A 419 13.42 0.06 10.73
CA GLU A 419 13.01 1.42 10.38
C GLU A 419 11.95 1.94 11.36
N ARG A 420 11.00 1.10 11.72
CA ARG A 420 9.94 1.42 12.68
C ARG A 420 10.50 1.75 14.06
N ILE A 421 11.45 0.95 14.57
CA ILE A 421 12.09 1.18 15.85
C ILE A 421 12.92 2.47 15.80
N VAL A 422 13.78 2.65 14.79
CA VAL A 422 14.63 3.83 14.68
C VAL A 422 13.80 5.11 14.58
N THR A 423 12.82 5.14 13.67
CA THR A 423 11.95 6.32 13.52
C THR A 423 11.12 6.59 14.78
N GLY A 424 10.61 5.53 15.43
CA GLY A 424 9.86 5.64 16.68
C GLY A 424 10.71 6.17 17.84
N MET A 425 11.99 5.80 17.91
CA MET A 425 12.93 6.34 18.89
C MET A 425 13.32 7.79 18.62
N MET A 426 13.35 8.21 17.34
CA MET A 426 13.64 9.60 16.98
C MET A 426 12.47 10.56 17.25
N ALA A 427 11.23 10.09 17.13
CA ALA A 427 10.04 10.92 17.28
C ALA A 427 9.95 11.73 18.61
N PRO A 428 10.29 11.21 19.79
CA PRO A 428 10.29 11.98 21.05
C PRO A 428 11.34 13.08 21.12
N PHE A 429 12.41 13.03 20.30
CA PHE A 429 13.43 14.08 20.24
C PHE A 429 12.99 15.26 19.38
N MET A 430 11.93 15.11 18.57
CA MET A 430 11.33 16.22 17.86
C MET A 430 10.60 17.12 18.84
N SER A 431 11.00 18.40 18.91
CA SER A 431 10.43 19.33 19.89
C SER A 431 9.11 19.90 19.39
N CYS A 432 8.02 19.59 20.06
CA CYS A 432 6.73 20.23 19.80
C CYS A 432 6.68 21.65 20.36
N GLY A 433 5.76 22.48 19.85
CA GLY A 433 5.58 23.87 20.28
C GLY A 433 5.34 24.03 21.78
N ALA A 434 4.74 23.04 22.44
CA ALA A 434 4.51 23.05 23.90
C ALA A 434 5.81 22.91 24.74
N ARG A 435 6.90 22.39 24.18
CA ARG A 435 8.20 22.28 24.84
C ARG A 435 9.07 23.53 24.68
N LEU A 436 8.81 24.37 23.67
CA LEU A 436 9.61 25.57 23.42
C LEU A 436 9.65 26.54 24.61
N PRO A 437 8.52 26.84 25.32
CA PRO A 437 8.56 27.71 26.50
C PRO A 437 9.46 27.16 27.62
N VAL A 438 9.47 25.82 27.81
CA VAL A 438 10.31 25.16 28.79
C VAL A 438 11.79 25.32 28.44
N TYR A 439 12.16 25.12 27.18
CA TYR A 439 13.54 25.34 26.75
C TYR A 439 13.95 26.81 26.85
N ALA A 440 13.06 27.75 26.52
CA ALA A 440 13.32 29.18 26.68
C ALA A 440 13.55 29.56 28.15
N LEU A 441 12.75 28.97 29.06
CA LEU A 441 12.92 29.19 30.52
C LEU A 441 14.27 28.68 31.02
N PHE A 442 14.65 27.45 30.62
CA PHE A 442 15.94 26.89 30.98
C PHE A 442 17.10 27.68 30.37
N ALA A 443 17.02 28.06 29.11
CA ALA A 443 18.03 28.89 28.46
C ALA A 443 18.19 30.25 29.15
N ALA A 444 17.09 30.91 29.51
CA ALA A 444 17.14 32.16 30.27
C ALA A 444 17.75 31.97 31.66
N ALA A 445 17.39 30.91 32.38
CA ALA A 445 17.96 30.62 33.70
C ALA A 445 19.47 30.36 33.65
N PHE A 446 19.93 29.56 32.66
CA PHE A 446 21.35 29.27 32.48
C PHE A 446 22.15 30.49 31.98
N SER A 447 21.58 31.30 31.06
CA SER A 447 22.26 32.49 30.60
C SER A 447 22.44 33.55 31.66
N LEU A 448 21.47 33.72 32.58
CA LEU A 448 21.58 34.60 33.73
C LEU A 448 22.62 34.11 34.76
N THR A 449 22.82 32.81 34.85
CA THR A 449 23.85 32.21 35.72
C THR A 449 25.25 32.39 35.15
N LEU A 450 25.41 32.23 33.83
CA LEU A 450 26.68 32.44 33.10
C LEU A 450 27.10 33.92 33.04
N ALA A 451 26.14 34.86 33.02
CA ALA A 451 26.44 36.30 33.06
C ALA A 451 26.85 36.82 34.44
N LYS A 452 26.77 36.00 35.50
CA LYS A 452 27.21 36.31 36.86
C LYS A 452 28.56 35.68 37.26
N ILE A 453 29.18 34.88 36.40
CA ILE A 453 30.54 34.34 36.47
C ILE A 453 31.46 35.17 35.55
#